data_95c802d75feabfd60fa92af1e74cdafd
#
_entry.id   95c802d75feabfd60fa92af1e74cdafd
#
_cell.length_a   1.000
_cell.length_b   1.000
_cell.length_c   1.000
_cell.angle_alpha   90.00
_cell.angle_beta   90.00
_cell.angle_gamma   90.00
#
_symmetry.space_group_name_H-M   'P 1'
#
loop_
_entity.id
_entity.type
_entity.pdbx_description
1 polymer ?
#
loop_
_entity_poly.entity_id
_entity_poly.type
_entity_poly.pdbx_seq_one_letter_code
_entity_poly.pdbx_strand_id
1 'polypeptide(L)'
;MKSIFVISALGLTTLISCAQTANKKNMMEPSPATTKTDKPYPGKTDTATFGTGCFWCTEAIFEQLDGVVKVVSGYSGGATVNPTYKQVCTGETGHTECVQVTYDPAKISFDELLEVFWQTHDPTTLNQQGADVGTQYRSAIFYHNDEQKQKAEKYKVELDKSGAFNNPIVTEITAFNSFYPAEDYHQQYFENNENVNPYCKIVIRPKLDKFRKVFKDKLKSKN
;
A
#
# COMPACT_ATOMS: atom_id res chain seq x y z
N MET A 1 -51.53 -32.44 57.96
CA MET A 1 -52.14 -31.42 58.82
C MET A 1 -51.69 -30.04 58.46
N LYS A 2 -52.61 -29.11 58.30
CA LYS A 2 -52.49 -27.68 58.13
C LYS A 2 -52.12 -27.13 56.74
N SER A 3 -53.17 -26.88 55.98
CA SER A 3 -53.29 -25.88 54.95
C SER A 3 -53.02 -24.49 55.52
N ILE A 4 -52.36 -23.62 54.68
CA ILE A 4 -52.60 -22.17 54.78
C ILE A 4 -52.55 -21.59 53.33
N PHE A 5 -53.59 -20.86 53.03
CA PHE A 5 -53.92 -20.06 51.88
C PHE A 5 -52.94 -18.93 51.75
N VAL A 6 -52.54 -18.59 50.51
CA VAL A 6 -51.95 -17.28 50.22
C VAL A 6 -52.60 -16.66 48.99
N ILE A 7 -53.03 -15.47 49.21
CA ILE A 7 -53.80 -14.55 48.40
C ILE A 7 -53.02 -14.05 47.21
N SER A 8 -53.63 -14.05 46.04
CA SER A 8 -53.25 -13.40 44.81
C SER A 8 -53.25 -11.88 44.94
N ALA A 9 -52.20 -11.22 44.62
CA ALA A 9 -52.19 -9.77 44.39
C ALA A 9 -51.68 -9.51 42.93
N LEU A 10 -52.59 -9.07 42.09
CA LEU A 10 -52.40 -8.60 40.74
C LEU A 10 -51.70 -7.22 40.80
N GLY A 11 -50.43 -7.16 40.49
CA GLY A 11 -49.71 -5.91 40.34
C GLY A 11 -49.59 -5.55 38.86
N LEU A 12 -50.33 -4.53 38.45
CA LEU A 12 -50.29 -3.92 37.12
C LEU A 12 -49.02 -3.05 37.01
N THR A 13 -47.96 -3.55 36.38
CA THR A 13 -46.76 -2.75 36.09
C THR A 13 -46.87 -2.12 34.71
N THR A 14 -47.08 -0.82 34.70
CA THR A 14 -46.98 0.04 33.51
C THR A 14 -45.55 0.03 32.98
N LEU A 15 -45.38 -0.48 31.75
CA LEU A 15 -44.12 -0.38 31.00
C LEU A 15 -43.93 1.07 30.52
N ILE A 16 -43.06 1.81 31.19
CA ILE A 16 -42.58 3.09 30.69
C ILE A 16 -41.48 2.75 29.63
N SER A 17 -41.87 2.91 28.38
CA SER A 17 -40.94 2.85 27.24
C SER A 17 -40.07 4.10 27.25
N CYS A 18 -38.83 3.99 27.74
CA CYS A 18 -37.79 5.00 27.50
C CYS A 18 -37.29 4.88 26.05
N ALA A 19 -37.87 5.70 25.19
CA ALA A 19 -37.25 5.96 23.88
C ALA A 19 -35.92 6.68 24.10
N GLN A 20 -34.82 5.93 24.04
CA GLN A 20 -33.49 6.51 23.94
C GLN A 20 -33.32 7.08 22.52
N THR A 21 -33.41 8.39 22.41
CA THR A 21 -32.94 9.13 21.22
C THR A 21 -31.44 8.89 21.06
N ALA A 22 -31.10 7.95 20.19
CA ALA A 22 -29.74 7.77 19.75
C ALA A 22 -29.27 9.06 19.04
N ASN A 23 -28.40 9.76 19.72
CA ASN A 23 -27.70 10.94 19.18
C ASN A 23 -26.87 10.49 17.98
N LYS A 24 -27.38 10.74 16.78
CA LYS A 24 -26.71 10.48 15.50
C LYS A 24 -25.51 11.42 15.43
N LYS A 25 -24.37 10.99 15.99
CA LYS A 25 -23.10 11.64 15.84
C LYS A 25 -22.83 11.73 14.34
N ASN A 26 -22.75 12.94 13.80
CA ASN A 26 -22.41 13.23 12.42
C ASN A 26 -21.15 12.45 12.06
N MET A 27 -21.30 11.29 11.45
CA MET A 27 -20.28 10.70 10.61
C MET A 27 -20.26 11.58 9.35
N MET A 28 -19.23 12.41 9.21
CA MET A 28 -18.94 13.05 7.93
C MET A 28 -18.80 11.92 6.90
N GLU A 29 -19.74 11.86 5.97
CA GLU A 29 -19.56 11.06 4.76
C GLU A 29 -18.29 11.58 4.09
N PRO A 30 -17.38 10.69 3.64
CA PRO A 30 -16.21 11.12 2.88
C PRO A 30 -16.72 11.82 1.63
N SER A 31 -16.34 13.09 1.47
CA SER A 31 -16.55 13.85 0.24
C SER A 31 -16.01 13.04 -0.93
N PRO A 32 -16.76 12.87 -2.04
CA PRO A 32 -16.25 12.16 -3.20
C PRO A 32 -14.94 12.81 -3.64
N ALA A 33 -13.86 12.04 -3.59
CA ALA A 33 -12.58 12.47 -4.12
C ALA A 33 -12.80 12.91 -5.57
N THR A 34 -12.47 14.14 -5.86
CA THR A 34 -12.48 14.69 -7.22
C THR A 34 -11.45 13.89 -8.00
N THR A 35 -11.91 12.88 -8.74
CA THR A 35 -11.11 12.20 -9.74
C THR A 35 -10.67 13.25 -10.74
N LYS A 36 -9.38 13.64 -10.68
CA LYS A 36 -8.75 14.34 -11.82
C LYS A 36 -9.07 13.47 -13.03
N THR A 37 -9.78 14.02 -14.01
CA THR A 37 -10.15 13.32 -15.24
C THR A 37 -8.87 12.81 -15.88
N ASP A 38 -8.60 11.52 -15.74
CA ASP A 38 -7.45 10.84 -16.35
C ASP A 38 -7.63 10.92 -17.86
N LYS A 39 -7.05 11.95 -18.49
CA LYS A 39 -6.93 11.96 -19.95
C LYS A 39 -6.08 10.76 -20.33
N PRO A 40 -6.50 9.94 -21.32
CA PRO A 40 -5.71 8.80 -21.76
C PRO A 40 -4.29 9.26 -22.12
N TYR A 41 -3.28 8.59 -21.60
CA TYR A 41 -1.90 8.86 -22.01
C TYR A 41 -1.74 8.51 -23.50
N PRO A 42 -1.20 9.41 -24.32
CA PRO A 42 -1.20 9.22 -25.79
C PRO A 42 -0.14 8.21 -26.28
N GLY A 43 0.78 7.81 -25.39
CA GLY A 43 1.89 6.89 -25.71
C GLY A 43 1.59 5.42 -25.38
N LYS A 44 2.48 4.53 -25.81
CA LYS A 44 2.49 3.14 -25.35
C LYS A 44 2.92 3.10 -23.89
N THR A 45 2.21 2.35 -23.08
CA THR A 45 2.56 2.15 -21.67
C THR A 45 2.83 0.68 -21.36
N ASP A 46 3.62 0.43 -20.33
CA ASP A 46 3.85 -0.86 -19.71
C ASP A 46 3.58 -0.76 -18.21
N THR A 47 3.56 -1.90 -17.52
CA THR A 47 3.20 -2.01 -16.11
C THR A 47 4.27 -2.76 -15.32
N ALA A 48 4.61 -2.25 -14.13
CA ALA A 48 5.43 -2.91 -13.13
C ALA A 48 4.70 -2.93 -11.78
N THR A 49 4.92 -3.96 -10.94
CA THR A 49 4.29 -4.06 -9.62
C THR A 49 5.33 -4.39 -8.56
N PHE A 50 5.45 -3.51 -7.54
CA PHE A 50 6.50 -3.54 -6.52
C PHE A 50 5.96 -3.41 -5.10
N GLY A 51 6.46 -4.26 -4.19
CA GLY A 51 6.31 -4.13 -2.75
C GLY A 51 7.65 -3.78 -2.10
N THR A 52 7.74 -2.64 -1.43
CA THR A 52 8.96 -2.15 -0.76
C THR A 52 8.70 -1.75 0.70
N GLY A 53 7.76 -2.41 1.37
CA GLY A 53 7.22 -2.01 2.65
C GLY A 53 5.96 -1.16 2.50
N CYS A 54 5.80 -0.14 3.33
CA CYS A 54 4.64 0.75 3.27
C CYS A 54 4.43 1.38 1.88
N PHE A 55 3.28 1.12 1.27
CA PHE A 55 2.95 1.59 -0.09
C PHE A 55 2.85 3.11 -0.22
N TRP A 56 2.56 3.86 0.87
CA TRP A 56 2.60 5.33 0.84
C TRP A 56 4.00 5.87 0.52
N CYS A 57 5.04 5.21 1.05
CA CYS A 57 6.43 5.55 0.72
C CYS A 57 6.75 5.22 -0.74
N THR A 58 6.32 4.05 -1.18
CA THR A 58 6.61 3.52 -2.52
C THR A 58 5.93 4.38 -3.58
N GLU A 59 4.65 4.68 -3.41
CA GLU A 59 3.86 5.56 -4.29
C GLU A 59 4.53 6.92 -4.42
N ALA A 60 4.81 7.59 -3.29
CA ALA A 60 5.42 8.91 -3.27
C ALA A 60 6.79 8.98 -3.96
N ILE A 61 7.54 7.87 -4.01
CA ILE A 61 8.82 7.76 -4.72
C ILE A 61 8.59 7.61 -6.22
N PHE A 62 7.83 6.58 -6.64
CA PHE A 62 7.67 6.26 -8.05
C PHE A 62 6.89 7.33 -8.83
N GLU A 63 5.97 8.04 -8.21
CA GLU A 63 5.24 9.15 -8.84
C GLU A 63 6.14 10.30 -9.32
N GLN A 64 7.31 10.48 -8.73
CA GLN A 64 8.23 11.57 -9.08
C GLN A 64 9.08 11.31 -10.31
N LEU A 65 9.15 10.05 -10.79
CA LEU A 65 9.99 9.68 -11.93
C LEU A 65 9.40 10.17 -13.25
N ASP A 66 10.23 10.81 -14.08
CA ASP A 66 9.84 11.12 -15.45
C ASP A 66 9.63 9.82 -16.23
N GLY A 67 8.59 9.79 -17.07
CA GLY A 67 8.14 8.58 -17.75
C GLY A 67 7.15 7.73 -16.95
N VAL A 68 7.01 7.91 -15.64
CA VAL A 68 5.94 7.28 -14.87
C VAL A 68 4.63 8.05 -15.08
N VAL A 69 3.64 7.35 -15.63
CA VAL A 69 2.33 7.92 -16.00
C VAL A 69 1.37 7.90 -14.82
N LYS A 70 1.33 6.76 -14.09
CA LYS A 70 0.41 6.55 -12.97
C LYS A 70 1.02 5.58 -11.97
N VAL A 71 0.78 5.83 -10.70
CA VAL A 71 1.06 4.88 -9.61
C VAL A 71 -0.23 4.66 -8.83
N VAL A 72 -0.53 3.42 -8.50
CA VAL A 72 -1.70 3.05 -7.71
C VAL A 72 -1.25 2.19 -6.56
N SER A 73 -1.54 2.61 -5.33
CA SER A 73 -1.34 1.82 -4.12
C SER A 73 -2.37 0.69 -4.03
N GLY A 74 -1.95 -0.50 -3.63
CA GLY A 74 -2.83 -1.67 -3.55
C GLY A 74 -2.19 -2.91 -2.95
N TYR A 75 -2.80 -4.05 -3.22
CA TYR A 75 -2.46 -5.34 -2.64
C TYR A 75 -2.27 -6.39 -3.72
N SER A 76 -1.21 -7.21 -3.60
CA SER A 76 -0.92 -8.32 -4.52
C SER A 76 -0.25 -9.49 -3.80
N GLY A 77 -0.21 -10.67 -4.44
CA GLY A 77 0.51 -11.85 -3.97
C GLY A 77 -0.22 -12.73 -2.96
N GLY A 78 -1.41 -12.34 -2.50
CA GLY A 78 -2.24 -13.11 -1.58
C GLY A 78 -3.37 -13.88 -2.26
N ALA A 79 -4.11 -14.66 -1.45
CA ALA A 79 -5.22 -15.48 -1.92
C ALA A 79 -6.61 -14.84 -1.69
N THR A 80 -6.72 -13.87 -0.79
CA THR A 80 -8.00 -13.23 -0.47
C THR A 80 -8.45 -12.35 -1.61
N VAL A 81 -9.68 -12.56 -2.10
CA VAL A 81 -10.27 -11.76 -3.18
C VAL A 81 -10.82 -10.46 -2.60
N ASN A 82 -10.52 -9.32 -3.25
CA ASN A 82 -10.94 -7.97 -2.81
C ASN A 82 -10.68 -7.72 -1.32
N PRO A 83 -9.43 -7.85 -0.83
CA PRO A 83 -9.14 -7.64 0.58
C PRO A 83 -9.32 -6.17 0.96
N THR A 84 -9.75 -5.92 2.16
CA THR A 84 -9.70 -4.59 2.78
C THR A 84 -8.34 -4.37 3.45
N TYR A 85 -7.94 -3.10 3.63
CA TYR A 85 -6.73 -2.74 4.39
C TYR A 85 -6.67 -3.42 5.76
N LYS A 86 -7.79 -3.40 6.48
CA LYS A 86 -7.88 -4.06 7.80
C LYS A 86 -7.56 -5.55 7.73
N GLN A 87 -8.02 -6.26 6.70
CA GLN A 87 -7.72 -7.68 6.51
C GLN A 87 -6.24 -7.88 6.16
N VAL A 88 -5.68 -7.05 5.27
CA VAL A 88 -4.26 -7.13 4.91
C VAL A 88 -3.36 -6.92 6.13
N CYS A 89 -3.70 -5.97 7.00
CA CYS A 89 -2.96 -5.70 8.24
C CYS A 89 -2.96 -6.86 9.24
N THR A 90 -3.87 -7.85 9.12
CA THR A 90 -3.80 -9.08 9.97
C THR A 90 -2.65 -10.00 9.57
N GLY A 91 -2.11 -9.87 8.34
CA GLY A 91 -1.12 -10.78 7.76
C GLY A 91 -1.70 -12.09 7.23
N GLU A 92 -3.00 -12.36 7.42
CA GLU A 92 -3.64 -13.64 7.06
C GLU A 92 -4.06 -13.72 5.59
N THR A 93 -4.17 -12.59 4.90
CA THR A 93 -4.59 -12.55 3.48
C THR A 93 -3.53 -13.06 2.52
N GLY A 94 -2.27 -13.11 2.95
CA GLY A 94 -1.11 -13.40 2.12
C GLY A 94 -0.71 -12.26 1.19
N HIS A 95 -1.47 -11.17 1.14
CA HIS A 95 -1.13 -10.00 0.32
C HIS A 95 0.02 -9.18 0.92
N THR A 96 0.79 -8.54 0.03
CA THR A 96 1.70 -7.45 0.40
C THR A 96 1.11 -6.11 -0.01
N GLU A 97 1.42 -5.06 0.74
CA GLU A 97 1.27 -3.70 0.26
C GLU A 97 2.22 -3.49 -0.92
N CYS A 98 1.69 -3.03 -2.03
CA CYS A 98 2.47 -2.80 -3.24
C CYS A 98 1.92 -1.63 -4.04
N VAL A 99 2.69 -1.18 -5.01
CA VAL A 99 2.24 -0.22 -6.01
C VAL A 99 2.25 -0.85 -7.39
N GLN A 100 1.23 -0.51 -8.18
CA GLN A 100 1.23 -0.78 -9.61
C GLN A 100 1.62 0.51 -10.35
N VAL A 101 2.75 0.43 -11.07
CA VAL A 101 3.36 1.55 -11.79
C VAL A 101 3.07 1.39 -13.27
N THR A 102 2.30 2.33 -13.85
CA THR A 102 2.13 2.46 -15.30
C THR A 102 3.18 3.44 -15.80
N TYR A 103 4.01 3.05 -16.76
CA TYR A 103 5.11 3.86 -17.26
C TYR A 103 5.21 3.85 -18.80
N ASP A 104 5.83 4.87 -19.37
CA ASP A 104 6.18 4.97 -20.78
C ASP A 104 7.57 4.36 -20.99
N PRO A 105 7.70 3.19 -21.62
CA PRO A 105 9.00 2.52 -21.82
C PRO A 105 9.95 3.28 -22.78
N ALA A 106 9.46 4.29 -23.50
CA ALA A 106 10.31 5.17 -24.29
C ALA A 106 11.01 6.27 -23.46
N LYS A 107 10.54 6.50 -22.21
CA LYS A 107 11.09 7.53 -21.31
C LYS A 107 11.82 6.94 -20.13
N ILE A 108 11.29 5.86 -19.55
CA ILE A 108 11.89 5.16 -18.41
C ILE A 108 11.78 3.65 -18.64
N SER A 109 12.89 2.96 -18.52
CA SER A 109 12.96 1.50 -18.70
C SER A 109 12.58 0.75 -17.41
N PHE A 110 12.23 -0.54 -17.54
CA PHE A 110 12.03 -1.41 -16.38
C PHE A 110 13.32 -1.56 -15.55
N ASP A 111 14.51 -1.55 -16.18
CA ASP A 111 15.79 -1.58 -15.48
C ASP A 111 15.97 -0.35 -14.57
N GLU A 112 15.57 0.84 -15.01
CA GLU A 112 15.63 2.05 -14.20
C GLU A 112 14.59 2.03 -13.05
N LEU A 113 13.42 1.44 -13.27
CA LEU A 113 12.46 1.21 -12.19
C LEU A 113 13.00 0.20 -11.16
N LEU A 114 13.71 -0.85 -11.61
CA LEU A 114 14.40 -1.79 -10.71
C LEU A 114 15.52 -1.12 -9.93
N GLU A 115 16.29 -0.22 -10.56
CA GLU A 115 17.32 0.57 -9.87
C GLU A 115 16.71 1.34 -8.69
N VAL A 116 15.60 2.03 -8.93
CA VAL A 116 14.88 2.75 -7.87
C VAL A 116 14.35 1.79 -6.81
N PHE A 117 13.77 0.65 -7.20
CA PHE A 117 13.30 -0.38 -6.28
C PHE A 117 14.42 -0.82 -5.33
N TRP A 118 15.58 -1.24 -5.85
CA TRP A 118 16.68 -1.75 -5.04
C TRP A 118 17.34 -0.70 -4.13
N GLN A 119 17.33 0.58 -4.53
CA GLN A 119 18.01 1.65 -3.77
C GLN A 119 17.13 2.34 -2.73
N THR A 120 15.81 2.13 -2.75
CA THR A 120 14.87 2.89 -1.91
C THR A 120 14.30 2.13 -0.71
N HIS A 121 14.67 0.84 -0.55
CA HIS A 121 14.28 0.04 0.61
C HIS A 121 15.40 -0.93 1.01
N ASP A 122 15.25 -1.61 2.13
CA ASP A 122 16.13 -2.70 2.53
C ASP A 122 15.54 -4.04 2.05
N PRO A 123 16.12 -4.68 1.03
CA PRO A 123 15.62 -5.94 0.49
C PRO A 123 16.04 -7.17 1.30
N THR A 124 16.74 -7.00 2.43
CA THR A 124 17.31 -8.09 3.24
C THR A 124 16.50 -8.43 4.47
N THR A 125 15.46 -7.64 4.79
CA THR A 125 14.63 -7.84 5.98
C THR A 125 13.36 -8.60 5.64
N LEU A 126 13.24 -9.83 6.19
CA LEU A 126 12.09 -10.68 5.93
C LEU A 126 10.83 -10.14 6.64
N ASN A 127 9.75 -9.93 5.88
CA ASN A 127 8.46 -9.44 6.39
C ASN A 127 8.57 -8.17 7.24
N GLN A 128 9.49 -7.28 6.88
CA GLN A 128 9.73 -6.06 7.62
C GLN A 128 10.35 -4.99 6.72
N GLN A 129 10.03 -3.72 6.98
CA GLN A 129 10.73 -2.59 6.39
C GLN A 129 10.86 -1.47 7.42
N GLY A 130 12.07 -1.29 7.94
CA GLY A 130 12.30 -0.34 9.03
C GLY A 130 11.50 -0.70 10.29
N ALA A 131 10.62 0.18 10.74
CA ALA A 131 9.75 -0.05 11.90
C ALA A 131 8.45 -0.81 11.55
N ASP A 132 8.11 -0.93 10.27
CA ASP A 132 6.90 -1.60 9.82
C ASP A 132 7.13 -3.12 9.77
N VAL A 133 6.46 -3.87 10.63
CA VAL A 133 6.62 -5.34 10.80
C VAL A 133 5.33 -6.05 10.39
N GLY A 134 5.45 -7.07 9.54
CA GLY A 134 4.35 -7.89 9.05
C GLY A 134 4.58 -8.37 7.62
N THR A 135 3.93 -9.48 7.25
CA THR A 135 4.03 -10.08 5.90
C THR A 135 3.61 -9.11 4.79
N GLN A 136 2.72 -8.17 5.09
CA GLN A 136 2.27 -7.13 4.17
C GLN A 136 3.38 -6.14 3.79
N TYR A 137 4.44 -6.04 4.57
CA TYR A 137 5.58 -5.14 4.31
C TYR A 137 6.79 -5.84 3.70
N ARG A 138 6.63 -7.06 3.19
CA ARG A 138 7.72 -7.80 2.57
C ARG A 138 8.19 -7.15 1.27
N SER A 139 9.46 -7.35 0.95
CA SER A 139 10.03 -6.97 -0.34
C SER A 139 9.55 -7.92 -1.43
N ALA A 140 8.95 -7.41 -2.50
CA ALA A 140 8.39 -8.23 -3.58
C ALA A 140 8.40 -7.54 -4.93
N ILE A 141 8.65 -8.32 -6.00
CA ILE A 141 8.47 -7.95 -7.41
C ILE A 141 7.47 -8.93 -8.03
N PHE A 142 6.36 -8.40 -8.53
CA PHE A 142 5.38 -9.19 -9.28
C PHE A 142 5.57 -8.95 -10.77
N TYR A 143 6.25 -9.87 -11.46
CA TYR A 143 6.58 -9.70 -12.87
C TYR A 143 5.39 -9.99 -13.79
N HIS A 144 5.21 -9.14 -14.82
CA HIS A 144 4.13 -9.24 -15.79
C HIS A 144 4.50 -10.03 -17.04
N ASN A 145 5.80 -10.28 -17.26
CA ASN A 145 6.33 -11.04 -18.41
C ASN A 145 7.71 -11.63 -18.09
N ASP A 146 8.20 -12.49 -18.98
CA ASP A 146 9.48 -13.18 -18.81
C ASP A 146 10.69 -12.23 -18.84
N GLU A 147 10.64 -11.12 -19.58
CA GLU A 147 11.69 -10.12 -19.59
C GLU A 147 11.85 -9.48 -18.21
N GLN A 148 10.74 -9.05 -17.60
CA GLN A 148 10.76 -8.49 -16.23
C GLN A 148 11.28 -9.51 -15.22
N LYS A 149 10.87 -10.78 -15.34
CA LYS A 149 11.37 -11.87 -14.51
C LYS A 149 12.89 -11.99 -14.58
N GLN A 150 13.40 -12.16 -15.80
CA GLN A 150 14.83 -12.36 -16.04
C GLN A 150 15.67 -11.18 -15.51
N LYS A 151 15.21 -9.95 -15.74
CA LYS A 151 15.87 -8.75 -15.23
C LYS A 151 15.86 -8.71 -13.70
N ALA A 152 14.71 -8.93 -13.06
CA ALA A 152 14.60 -8.91 -11.62
C ALA A 152 15.49 -9.97 -10.95
N GLU A 153 15.48 -11.21 -11.46
CA GLU A 153 16.32 -12.31 -10.96
C GLU A 153 17.82 -12.02 -11.18
N LYS A 154 18.19 -11.48 -12.33
CA LYS A 154 19.56 -11.09 -12.62
C LYS A 154 20.07 -10.05 -11.63
N TYR A 155 19.34 -8.94 -11.46
CA TYR A 155 19.73 -7.89 -10.51
C TYR A 155 19.84 -8.40 -9.08
N LYS A 156 18.90 -9.24 -8.63
CA LYS A 156 18.96 -9.86 -7.30
C LYS A 156 20.27 -10.62 -7.10
N VAL A 157 20.64 -11.48 -8.07
CA VAL A 157 21.86 -12.29 -8.01
C VAL A 157 23.13 -11.43 -8.07
N GLU A 158 23.15 -10.40 -8.91
CA GLU A 158 24.29 -9.48 -9.05
C GLU A 158 24.49 -8.65 -7.78
N LEU A 159 23.42 -8.15 -7.18
CA LEU A 159 23.48 -7.38 -5.94
C LEU A 159 23.91 -8.25 -4.74
N ASP A 160 23.40 -9.47 -4.61
CA ASP A 160 23.86 -10.41 -3.58
C ASP A 160 25.36 -10.69 -3.70
N LYS A 161 25.85 -10.91 -4.92
CA LYS A 161 27.27 -11.18 -5.17
C LYS A 161 28.17 -9.96 -4.98
N SER A 162 27.64 -8.77 -5.19
CA SER A 162 28.41 -7.52 -5.09
C SER A 162 28.78 -7.15 -3.65
N GLY A 163 28.07 -7.72 -2.65
CA GLY A 163 28.20 -7.30 -1.26
C GLY A 163 27.62 -5.91 -0.96
N ALA A 164 26.72 -5.41 -1.82
CA ALA A 164 26.05 -4.13 -1.62
C ALA A 164 25.19 -4.12 -0.34
N PHE A 165 24.75 -5.29 0.10
CA PHE A 165 24.01 -5.50 1.33
C PHE A 165 24.77 -6.44 2.27
N ASN A 166 24.65 -6.22 3.58
CA ASN A 166 25.32 -7.05 4.59
C ASN A 166 24.70 -8.45 4.79
N ASN A 167 23.44 -8.60 4.38
CA ASN A 167 22.65 -9.83 4.51
C ASN A 167 22.11 -10.25 3.13
N PRO A 168 21.77 -11.54 2.94
CA PRO A 168 21.16 -12.02 1.70
C PRO A 168 19.85 -11.30 1.37
N ILE A 169 19.61 -11.06 0.08
CA ILE A 169 18.38 -10.46 -0.41
C ILE A 169 17.23 -11.48 -0.31
N VAL A 170 16.18 -11.11 0.42
CA VAL A 170 14.98 -11.92 0.66
C VAL A 170 13.80 -11.53 -0.25
N THR A 171 13.98 -10.60 -1.17
CA THR A 171 12.95 -10.16 -2.11
C THR A 171 12.31 -11.33 -2.84
N GLU A 172 10.98 -11.45 -2.76
CA GLU A 172 10.19 -12.39 -3.56
C GLU A 172 10.08 -11.90 -5.00
N ILE A 173 10.30 -12.79 -5.98
CA ILE A 173 10.11 -12.50 -7.40
C ILE A 173 9.12 -13.54 -7.92
N THR A 174 7.86 -13.15 -8.09
CA THR A 174 6.75 -14.05 -8.43
C THR A 174 5.94 -13.52 -9.60
N ALA A 175 5.23 -14.42 -10.30
CA ALA A 175 4.35 -14.00 -11.38
C ALA A 175 3.22 -13.11 -10.85
N PHE A 176 2.93 -12.04 -11.57
CA PHE A 176 1.74 -11.23 -11.32
C PHE A 176 0.48 -12.07 -11.57
N ASN A 177 -0.43 -12.08 -10.62
CA ASN A 177 -1.70 -12.79 -10.73
C ASN A 177 -2.88 -11.82 -10.62
N SER A 178 -2.92 -11.04 -9.56
CA SER A 178 -4.01 -10.08 -9.31
C SER A 178 -3.49 -8.87 -8.55
N PHE A 179 -4.17 -7.75 -8.76
CA PHE A 179 -3.95 -6.52 -8.03
C PHE A 179 -5.29 -5.95 -7.58
N TYR A 180 -5.38 -5.65 -6.32
CA TYR A 180 -6.55 -5.01 -5.73
C TYR A 180 -6.16 -3.60 -5.30
N PRO A 181 -6.69 -2.54 -5.96
CA PRO A 181 -6.43 -1.18 -5.52
C PRO A 181 -6.81 -0.99 -4.06
N ALA A 182 -5.94 -0.34 -3.30
CA ALA A 182 -6.27 0.07 -1.94
C ALA A 182 -7.35 1.16 -1.98
N GLU A 183 -8.00 1.34 -0.85
CA GLU A 183 -9.10 2.30 -0.66
C GLU A 183 -8.63 3.73 -1.02
N ASP A 184 -9.55 4.57 -1.49
CA ASP A 184 -9.25 5.91 -2.03
C ASP A 184 -8.43 6.78 -1.07
N TYR A 185 -8.63 6.64 0.24
CA TYR A 185 -7.89 7.41 1.25
C TYR A 185 -6.40 7.01 1.35
N HIS A 186 -5.98 5.90 0.72
CA HIS A 186 -4.60 5.48 0.62
C HIS A 186 -3.89 6.04 -0.62
N GLN A 187 -4.65 6.46 -1.63
CA GLN A 187 -4.06 6.97 -2.87
C GLN A 187 -3.49 8.37 -2.65
N GLN A 188 -2.30 8.64 -3.20
CA GLN A 188 -1.58 9.91 -3.03
C GLN A 188 -1.46 10.34 -1.56
N TYR A 189 -1.28 9.33 -0.68
CA TYR A 189 -1.37 9.54 0.76
C TYR A 189 -0.39 10.59 1.26
N PHE A 190 0.85 10.55 0.79
CA PHE A 190 1.86 11.51 1.21
C PHE A 190 1.47 12.95 0.83
N GLU A 191 1.06 13.17 -0.42
CA GLU A 191 0.65 14.50 -0.90
C GLU A 191 -0.51 15.06 -0.07
N ASN A 192 -1.51 14.23 0.21
CA ASN A 192 -2.72 14.62 0.93
C ASN A 192 -2.51 14.80 2.45
N ASN A 193 -1.51 14.12 3.05
CA ASN A 193 -1.34 14.02 4.49
C ASN A 193 0.02 14.51 5.00
N GLU A 194 0.86 15.08 4.15
CA GLU A 194 2.24 15.49 4.45
C GLU A 194 2.33 16.39 5.70
N ASN A 195 1.37 17.28 5.89
CA ASN A 195 1.37 18.24 6.99
C ASN A 195 0.57 17.78 8.20
N VAL A 196 -0.22 16.72 8.09
CA VAL A 196 -1.16 16.24 9.10
C VAL A 196 -0.64 15.01 9.82
N ASN A 197 -0.12 14.02 9.08
CA ASN A 197 0.33 12.77 9.67
C ASN A 197 1.83 12.82 10.05
N PRO A 198 2.19 12.60 11.35
CA PRO A 198 3.59 12.53 11.77
C PRO A 198 4.43 11.49 11.01
N TYR A 199 3.86 10.37 10.59
CA TYR A 199 4.55 9.34 9.81
C TYR A 199 5.07 9.92 8.48
N CYS A 200 4.31 10.77 7.82
CA CYS A 200 4.75 11.45 6.59
C CYS A 200 6.00 12.29 6.81
N LYS A 201 6.09 12.99 7.96
CA LYS A 201 7.24 13.85 8.29
C LYS A 201 8.45 13.05 8.74
N ILE A 202 8.25 12.00 9.53
CA ILE A 202 9.33 11.27 10.21
C ILE A 202 9.88 10.15 9.33
N VAL A 203 9.04 9.49 8.52
CA VAL A 203 9.42 8.32 7.74
C VAL A 203 9.48 8.64 6.24
N ILE A 204 8.40 9.18 5.65
CA ILE A 204 8.30 9.31 4.19
C ILE A 204 9.20 10.44 3.69
N ARG A 205 9.12 11.64 4.28
CA ARG A 205 9.89 12.81 3.82
C ARG A 205 11.40 12.58 3.77
N PRO A 206 12.08 12.03 4.80
CA PRO A 206 13.51 11.76 4.73
C PRO A 206 13.89 10.78 3.61
N LYS A 207 13.06 9.76 3.36
CA LYS A 207 13.26 8.85 2.21
C LYS A 207 13.15 9.58 0.88
N LEU A 208 12.14 10.42 0.71
CA LEU A 208 11.95 11.24 -0.50
C LEU A 208 13.10 12.21 -0.73
N ASP A 209 13.58 12.86 0.32
CA ASP A 209 14.69 13.81 0.21
C ASP A 209 15.99 13.11 -0.19
N LYS A 210 16.23 11.91 0.35
CA LYS A 210 17.35 11.06 -0.08
C LYS A 210 17.17 10.62 -1.53
N PHE A 211 16.00 10.12 -1.91
CA PHE A 211 15.66 9.70 -3.26
C PHE A 211 15.88 10.85 -4.27
N ARG A 212 15.36 12.04 -3.99
CA ARG A 212 15.51 13.22 -4.85
C ARG A 212 16.95 13.63 -5.08
N LYS A 213 17.83 13.42 -4.09
CA LYS A 213 19.27 13.70 -4.24
C LYS A 213 19.96 12.69 -5.12
N VAL A 214 19.64 11.41 -4.98
CA VAL A 214 20.26 10.31 -5.72
C VAL A 214 19.78 10.29 -7.17
N PHE A 215 18.47 10.46 -7.38
CA PHE A 215 17.82 10.31 -8.69
C PHE A 215 17.41 11.65 -9.32
N LYS A 216 18.10 12.75 -9.01
CA LYS A 216 17.71 14.11 -9.45
C LYS A 216 17.49 14.23 -10.97
N ASP A 217 18.27 13.48 -11.76
CA ASP A 217 18.25 13.52 -13.22
C ASP A 217 17.12 12.66 -13.84
N LYS A 218 16.42 11.87 -13.00
CA LYS A 218 15.27 11.03 -13.38
C LYS A 218 13.92 11.62 -12.94
N LEU A 219 13.93 12.78 -12.29
CA LEU A 219 12.69 13.37 -11.75
C LEU A 219 11.92 14.13 -12.83
N LYS A 220 10.59 14.10 -12.72
CA LYS A 220 9.72 14.99 -13.49
C LYS A 220 10.15 16.44 -13.32
N SER A 221 10.21 17.20 -14.41
CA SER A 221 10.39 18.65 -14.34
C SER A 221 9.29 19.26 -13.48
N LYS A 222 9.67 20.10 -12.53
CA LYS A 222 8.68 20.90 -11.79
C LYS A 222 8.09 21.92 -12.77
N ASN A 223 6.82 21.73 -13.11
CA ASN A 223 6.05 22.77 -13.83
C ASN A 223 5.79 23.96 -12.90
#